data_1d3a0c7c777cc8d1daaa8dc59fb1bc36
#
_entry.id   1d3a0c7c777cc8d1daaa8dc59fb1bc36
#
_cell.length_a   1.000
_cell.length_b   1.000
_cell.length_c   1.000
_cell.angle_alpha   90.00
_cell.angle_beta   90.00
_cell.angle_gamma   90.00
#
_symmetry.space_group_name_H-M   'P 1'
#
loop_
_entity.id
_entity.type
_entity.pdbx_description
1 polymer ?
#
loop_
_entity_poly.entity_id
_entity_poly.type
_entity_poly.pdbx_seq_one_letter_code
_entity_poly.pdbx_strand_id
1 'polypeptide(L)'
;RAPVMPLAQTREEINATAAALRHLAAIWGECFSSVQLDKRAVERVCIVGSGDSWTVALCAAAWLGKYTHLFCSALQTWDFLQTDLTRYQKETLIIILSASGRPSLTVDALSHAVCSNAQVLGVTNCPGTPFCAITENMLYTWANKQGIPTQSQTICPNFCAKLMSRLNTTAN
;
A
#
# COMPACT_ATOMS: atom_id res chain seq x y z
N ARG A 1 -12.06 -12.66 -28.98
CA ARG A 1 -12.63 -11.37 -28.54
C ARG A 1 -12.46 -11.30 -27.05
N ALA A 2 -11.71 -10.31 -26.55
CA ALA A 2 -11.66 -10.06 -25.11
C ALA A 2 -13.08 -9.74 -24.60
N PRO A 3 -13.49 -10.27 -23.42
CA PRO A 3 -14.78 -9.95 -22.86
C PRO A 3 -14.84 -8.44 -22.61
N VAL A 4 -15.85 -7.78 -23.18
CA VAL A 4 -16.15 -6.38 -22.88
C VAL A 4 -16.55 -6.35 -21.42
N MET A 5 -15.72 -5.74 -20.57
CA MET A 5 -16.05 -5.54 -19.15
C MET A 5 -17.33 -4.70 -19.08
N PRO A 6 -18.39 -5.20 -18.45
CA PRO A 6 -19.64 -4.47 -18.41
C PRO A 6 -19.47 -3.17 -17.61
N LEU A 7 -19.74 -2.02 -18.22
CA LEU A 7 -19.76 -0.72 -17.53
C LEU A 7 -20.69 -0.73 -16.29
N ALA A 8 -21.68 -1.62 -16.25
CA ALA A 8 -22.54 -1.85 -15.11
C ALA A 8 -21.75 -2.20 -13.84
N GLN A 9 -20.79 -3.12 -13.95
CA GLN A 9 -19.99 -3.58 -12.82
C GLN A 9 -19.09 -2.46 -12.26
N THR A 10 -18.48 -1.69 -13.15
CA THR A 10 -17.69 -0.49 -12.74
C THR A 10 -18.58 0.55 -12.04
N ARG A 11 -19.81 0.75 -12.52
CA ARG A 11 -20.76 1.67 -11.90
C ARG A 11 -21.20 1.20 -10.51
N GLU A 12 -21.44 -0.09 -10.33
CA GLU A 12 -21.73 -0.68 -9.02
C GLU A 12 -20.58 -0.49 -8.04
N GLU A 13 -19.34 -0.72 -8.47
CA GLU A 13 -18.15 -0.50 -7.64
C GLU A 13 -18.00 0.98 -7.24
N ILE A 14 -18.23 1.91 -8.15
CA ILE A 14 -18.23 3.36 -7.85
C ILE A 14 -19.28 3.69 -6.79
N ASN A 15 -20.49 3.19 -6.96
CA ASN A 15 -21.59 3.43 -6.02
C ASN A 15 -21.34 2.81 -4.63
N ALA A 16 -20.64 1.67 -4.59
CA ALA A 16 -20.28 0.98 -3.36
C ALA A 16 -19.08 1.60 -2.62
N THR A 17 -18.34 2.53 -3.24
CA THR A 17 -17.09 3.09 -2.68
C THR A 17 -17.31 3.71 -1.29
N ALA A 18 -18.35 4.49 -1.09
CA ALA A 18 -18.63 5.12 0.20
C ALA A 18 -18.92 4.11 1.31
N ALA A 19 -19.61 3.00 0.98
CA ALA A 19 -19.85 1.91 1.92
C ALA A 19 -18.57 1.15 2.25
N ALA A 20 -17.74 0.87 1.25
CA ALA A 20 -16.44 0.23 1.42
C ALA A 20 -15.52 1.05 2.32
N LEU A 21 -15.48 2.37 2.16
CA LEU A 21 -14.71 3.28 3.01
C LEU A 21 -15.18 3.27 4.46
N ARG A 22 -16.48 3.29 4.70
CA ARG A 22 -17.05 3.20 6.06
C ARG A 22 -16.72 1.86 6.71
N HIS A 23 -16.86 0.77 5.97
CA HIS A 23 -16.52 -0.56 6.45
C HIS A 23 -15.03 -0.65 6.82
N LEU A 24 -14.15 -0.23 5.93
CA LEU A 24 -12.71 -0.21 6.19
C LEU A 24 -12.37 0.65 7.41
N ALA A 25 -13.01 1.81 7.57
CA ALA A 25 -12.79 2.67 8.74
C ALA A 25 -13.19 1.97 10.05
N ALA A 26 -14.23 1.14 10.04
CA ALA A 26 -14.68 0.38 11.21
C ALA A 26 -13.71 -0.74 11.59
N ILE A 27 -13.18 -1.50 10.61
CA ILE A 27 -12.29 -2.67 10.85
C ILE A 27 -10.81 -2.29 10.90
N TRP A 28 -10.48 -1.03 10.75
CA TRP A 28 -9.11 -0.55 10.57
C TRP A 28 -8.15 -0.91 11.70
N GLY A 29 -8.65 -0.92 12.94
CA GLY A 29 -7.90 -1.35 14.11
C GLY A 29 -7.43 -2.80 14.00
N GLU A 30 -8.29 -3.67 13.51
CA GLU A 30 -8.01 -5.09 13.29
C GLU A 30 -7.02 -5.30 12.13
N CYS A 31 -7.19 -4.57 11.03
CA CYS A 31 -6.28 -4.64 9.89
C CYS A 31 -4.82 -4.31 10.26
N PHE A 32 -4.62 -3.40 11.22
CA PHE A 32 -3.28 -3.03 11.70
C PHE A 32 -2.77 -3.86 12.88
N SER A 33 -3.57 -4.73 13.46
CA SER A 33 -3.17 -5.51 14.64
C SER A 33 -2.04 -6.50 14.33
N SER A 34 -1.99 -7.01 13.11
CA SER A 34 -0.96 -7.95 12.65
C SER A 34 0.31 -7.27 12.12
N VAL A 35 0.28 -5.96 11.92
CA VAL A 35 1.42 -5.22 11.36
C VAL A 35 2.43 -4.90 12.44
N GLN A 36 3.62 -5.48 12.33
CA GLN A 36 4.75 -5.26 13.25
C GLN A 36 5.69 -4.21 12.67
N LEU A 37 5.61 -3.00 13.18
CA LEU A 37 6.49 -1.89 12.81
C LEU A 37 7.05 -1.22 14.06
N ASP A 38 8.36 -1.00 14.09
CA ASP A 38 8.97 -0.09 15.07
C ASP A 38 8.77 1.35 14.60
N LYS A 39 7.66 1.91 15.00
CA LYS A 39 7.19 3.24 14.58
C LYS A 39 8.12 4.36 15.04
N ARG A 40 8.85 4.15 16.16
CA ARG A 40 9.75 5.16 16.72
C ARG A 40 11.04 5.30 15.92
N ALA A 41 11.40 4.25 15.19
CA ALA A 41 12.58 4.26 14.35
C ALA A 41 12.33 4.83 12.95
N VAL A 42 11.05 5.02 12.51
CA VAL A 42 10.75 5.45 11.13
C VAL A 42 11.02 6.94 10.96
N GLU A 43 11.94 7.29 10.09
CA GLU A 43 12.24 8.65 9.63
C GLU A 43 11.94 8.84 8.14
N ARG A 44 11.93 7.75 7.38
CA ARG A 44 11.76 7.73 5.92
C ARG A 44 10.67 6.74 5.52
N VAL A 45 9.89 7.12 4.52
CA VAL A 45 8.89 6.25 3.90
C VAL A 45 9.09 6.22 2.40
N CYS A 46 9.28 5.02 1.85
CA CYS A 46 9.33 4.78 0.41
C CYS A 46 8.11 3.97 0.01
N ILE A 47 7.26 4.53 -0.85
CA ILE A 47 6.03 3.87 -1.30
C ILE A 47 6.22 3.45 -2.74
N VAL A 48 5.98 2.17 -3.03
CA VAL A 48 6.28 1.56 -4.34
C VAL A 48 5.01 0.97 -4.94
N GLY A 49 4.80 1.20 -6.21
CA GLY A 49 3.67 0.63 -6.94
C GLY A 49 3.81 0.73 -8.46
N SER A 50 2.94 0.06 -9.18
CA SER A 50 2.84 0.11 -10.65
C SER A 50 1.47 0.57 -11.08
N GLY A 51 1.39 1.25 -12.23
CA GLY A 51 0.12 1.73 -12.79
C GLY A 51 -0.66 2.60 -11.78
N ASP A 52 -1.91 2.23 -11.52
CA ASP A 52 -2.77 2.96 -10.58
C ASP A 52 -2.20 2.98 -9.15
N SER A 53 -1.54 1.90 -8.72
CA SER A 53 -0.89 1.84 -7.42
C SER A 53 0.27 2.82 -7.31
N TRP A 54 0.95 3.13 -8.41
CA TRP A 54 1.98 4.16 -8.42
C TRP A 54 1.38 5.58 -8.26
N THR A 55 0.25 5.86 -8.93
CA THR A 55 -0.47 7.13 -8.72
C THR A 55 -0.87 7.30 -7.25
N VAL A 56 -1.33 6.23 -6.61
CA VAL A 56 -1.62 6.21 -5.18
C VAL A 56 -0.36 6.46 -4.36
N ALA A 57 0.77 5.84 -4.71
CA ALA A 57 2.03 6.03 -4.01
C ALA A 57 2.49 7.49 -4.06
N LEU A 58 2.36 8.16 -5.22
CA LEU A 58 2.66 9.59 -5.39
C LEU A 58 1.80 10.47 -4.47
N CYS A 59 0.48 10.26 -4.49
CA CYS A 59 -0.45 11.00 -3.65
C CYS A 59 -0.16 10.77 -2.16
N ALA A 60 0.10 9.54 -1.78
CA ALA A 60 0.39 9.16 -0.40
C ALA A 60 1.71 9.77 0.10
N ALA A 61 2.77 9.71 -0.70
CA ALA A 61 4.06 10.30 -0.35
C ALA A 61 3.96 11.81 -0.19
N ALA A 62 3.27 12.50 -1.11
CA ALA A 62 3.04 13.94 -1.03
C ALA A 62 2.26 14.31 0.24
N TRP A 63 1.24 13.53 0.58
CA TRP A 63 0.40 13.78 1.74
C TRP A 63 1.14 13.52 3.06
N LEU A 64 1.83 12.38 3.16
CA LEU A 64 2.66 12.04 4.32
C LEU A 64 3.73 13.10 4.55
N GLY A 65 4.47 13.50 3.51
CA GLY A 65 5.51 14.51 3.61
C GLY A 65 4.99 15.90 4.02
N LYS A 66 3.71 16.22 3.68
CA LYS A 66 3.09 17.48 4.08
C LYS A 66 2.66 17.51 5.54
N TYR A 67 2.19 16.38 6.08
CA TYR A 67 1.54 16.32 7.39
C TYR A 67 2.33 15.58 8.46
N THR A 68 3.54 15.11 8.13
CA THR A 68 4.45 14.46 9.06
C THR A 68 5.85 15.06 8.96
N HIS A 69 6.76 14.64 9.86
CA HIS A 69 8.18 14.96 9.78
C HIS A 69 8.98 13.96 8.94
N LEU A 70 8.29 13.01 8.30
CA LEU A 70 8.92 11.92 7.56
C LEU A 70 9.39 12.36 6.19
N PHE A 71 10.54 11.86 5.77
CA PHE A 71 10.99 11.98 4.40
C PHE A 71 10.27 10.94 3.54
N CYS A 72 9.34 11.39 2.70
CA CYS A 72 8.48 10.52 1.90
C CYS A 72 8.87 10.56 0.43
N SER A 73 8.95 9.39 -0.19
CA SER A 73 9.19 9.22 -1.62
C SER A 73 8.24 8.20 -2.21
N ALA A 74 7.98 8.31 -3.51
CA ALA A 74 7.27 7.30 -4.28
C ALA A 74 8.15 6.85 -5.44
N LEU A 75 8.20 5.54 -5.68
CA LEU A 75 8.93 4.93 -6.78
C LEU A 75 8.03 4.02 -7.59
N GLN A 76 8.22 4.01 -8.91
CA GLN A 76 7.68 2.95 -9.73
C GLN A 76 8.36 1.63 -9.40
N THR A 77 7.64 0.55 -9.53
CA THR A 77 8.15 -0.79 -9.19
C THR A 77 9.45 -1.11 -9.94
N TRP A 78 9.52 -0.75 -11.22
CA TRP A 78 10.74 -0.98 -12.01
C TRP A 78 11.92 -0.16 -11.49
N ASP A 79 11.72 1.11 -11.18
CA ASP A 79 12.77 2.00 -10.67
C ASP A 79 13.26 1.51 -9.30
N PHE A 80 12.33 1.05 -8.45
CA PHE A 80 12.68 0.48 -7.15
C PHE A 80 13.56 -0.77 -7.27
N LEU A 81 13.28 -1.66 -8.22
CA LEU A 81 14.08 -2.86 -8.47
C LEU A 81 15.52 -2.56 -8.90
N GLN A 82 15.78 -1.35 -9.41
CA GLN A 82 17.13 -0.90 -9.79
C GLN A 82 17.85 -0.17 -8.65
N THR A 83 17.20 0.03 -7.50
CA THR A 83 17.82 0.76 -6.39
C THR A 83 18.79 -0.11 -5.61
N ASP A 84 19.84 0.52 -5.09
CA ASP A 84 20.76 -0.11 -4.15
C ASP A 84 20.08 -0.23 -2.77
N LEU A 85 19.85 -1.45 -2.33
CA LEU A 85 19.19 -1.77 -1.06
C LEU A 85 19.97 -1.29 0.17
N THR A 86 21.27 -1.04 0.05
CA THR A 86 22.08 -0.51 1.17
C THR A 86 21.63 0.88 1.63
N ARG A 87 20.85 1.58 0.80
CA ARG A 87 20.25 2.88 1.13
C ARG A 87 19.08 2.79 2.11
N TYR A 88 18.49 1.60 2.25
CA TYR A 88 17.30 1.37 3.05
C TYR A 88 17.67 0.65 4.34
N GLN A 89 17.76 1.44 5.41
CA GLN A 89 18.11 0.96 6.75
C GLN A 89 16.86 0.93 7.65
N LYS A 90 17.00 0.52 8.89
CA LYS A 90 15.90 0.32 9.87
C LYS A 90 15.00 1.55 10.10
N GLU A 91 15.51 2.75 9.83
CA GLU A 91 14.75 4.00 9.89
C GLU A 91 13.88 4.23 8.64
N THR A 92 13.97 3.34 7.66
CA THR A 92 13.15 3.40 6.45
C THR A 92 12.00 2.39 6.53
N LEU A 93 10.79 2.84 6.23
CA LEU A 93 9.63 2.00 5.97
C LEU A 93 9.41 1.92 4.47
N ILE A 94 9.52 0.74 3.90
CA ILE A 94 9.18 0.47 2.49
C ILE A 94 7.77 -0.10 2.45
N ILE A 95 6.89 0.55 1.69
CA ILE A 95 5.50 0.11 1.49
C ILE A 95 5.33 -0.30 0.03
N ILE A 96 5.02 -1.57 -0.21
CA ILE A 96 4.78 -2.07 -1.57
C ILE A 96 3.27 -2.25 -1.77
N LEU A 97 2.73 -1.58 -2.81
CA LEU A 97 1.31 -1.60 -3.13
C LEU A 97 1.02 -2.56 -4.30
N SER A 98 0.22 -3.59 -4.06
CA SER A 98 -0.24 -4.52 -5.09
C SER A 98 -1.73 -4.80 -4.96
N ALA A 99 -2.57 -4.16 -5.76
CA ALA A 99 -4.02 -4.33 -5.65
C ALA A 99 -4.46 -5.80 -5.81
N SER A 100 -3.88 -6.55 -6.74
CA SER A 100 -4.28 -7.92 -7.04
C SER A 100 -3.44 -9.00 -6.35
N GLY A 101 -2.25 -8.67 -5.86
CA GLY A 101 -1.29 -9.62 -5.31
C GLY A 101 -0.83 -10.71 -6.29
N ARG A 102 -1.15 -10.59 -7.57
CA ARG A 102 -0.80 -11.59 -8.61
C ARG A 102 0.69 -11.51 -8.95
N PRO A 103 1.30 -12.58 -9.49
CA PRO A 103 2.67 -12.58 -9.98
C PRO A 103 2.90 -11.42 -10.95
N SER A 104 3.84 -10.56 -10.62
CA SER A 104 4.17 -9.34 -11.38
C SER A 104 5.44 -8.72 -10.79
N LEU A 105 5.97 -7.70 -11.42
CA LEU A 105 7.10 -6.91 -10.88
C LEU A 105 6.87 -6.41 -9.44
N THR A 106 5.61 -6.27 -9.01
CA THR A 106 5.31 -5.85 -7.64
C THR A 106 5.61 -6.95 -6.62
N VAL A 107 5.45 -8.22 -7.01
CA VAL A 107 5.88 -9.38 -6.20
C VAL A 107 7.41 -9.40 -6.09
N ASP A 108 8.09 -9.17 -7.22
CA ASP A 108 9.56 -9.10 -7.25
C ASP A 108 10.07 -7.93 -6.40
N ALA A 109 9.38 -6.78 -6.44
CA ALA A 109 9.72 -5.62 -5.62
C ALA A 109 9.57 -5.90 -4.11
N LEU A 110 8.52 -6.62 -3.71
CA LEU A 110 8.37 -7.02 -2.30
C LEU A 110 9.47 -7.99 -1.88
N SER A 111 9.79 -8.97 -2.72
CA SER A 111 10.91 -9.90 -2.50
C SER A 111 12.24 -9.17 -2.42
N HIS A 112 12.45 -8.16 -3.25
CA HIS A 112 13.64 -7.31 -3.21
C HIS A 112 13.69 -6.49 -1.91
N ALA A 113 12.57 -5.88 -1.52
CA ALA A 113 12.50 -5.05 -0.31
C ALA A 113 12.84 -5.82 0.97
N VAL A 114 12.37 -7.05 1.13
CA VAL A 114 12.65 -7.87 2.33
C VAL A 114 14.12 -8.30 2.45
N CYS A 115 14.92 -8.17 1.39
CA CYS A 115 16.37 -8.38 1.44
C CYS A 115 17.13 -7.15 1.99
N SER A 116 16.45 -6.01 2.22
CA SER A 116 17.05 -4.82 2.83
C SER A 116 17.01 -4.89 4.36
N ASN A 117 17.67 -3.92 5.02
CA ASN A 117 17.55 -3.72 6.46
C ASN A 117 16.35 -2.85 6.86
N ALA A 118 15.53 -2.42 5.89
CA ALA A 118 14.35 -1.59 6.12
C ALA A 118 13.20 -2.38 6.77
N GLN A 119 12.28 -1.66 7.36
CA GLN A 119 10.98 -2.20 7.71
C GLN A 119 10.13 -2.30 6.44
N VAL A 120 9.47 -3.42 6.21
CA VAL A 120 8.72 -3.67 4.97
C VAL A 120 7.26 -3.97 5.28
N LEU A 121 6.36 -3.33 4.53
CA LEU A 121 4.92 -3.52 4.59
C LEU A 121 4.36 -3.80 3.19
N GLY A 122 3.75 -4.95 3.00
CA GLY A 122 2.96 -5.26 1.81
C GLY A 122 1.51 -4.80 1.99
N VAL A 123 0.92 -4.19 0.96
CA VAL A 123 -0.48 -3.76 0.96
C VAL A 123 -1.19 -4.36 -0.24
N THR A 124 -2.26 -5.09 -0.02
CA THR A 124 -3.04 -5.73 -1.10
C THR A 124 -4.53 -5.80 -0.77
N ASN A 125 -5.35 -5.96 -1.81
CA ASN A 125 -6.79 -6.23 -1.66
C ASN A 125 -7.08 -7.73 -1.49
N CYS A 126 -6.15 -8.58 -1.93
CA CYS A 126 -6.41 -10.02 -2.12
C CYS A 126 -5.55 -10.87 -1.18
N PRO A 127 -6.12 -11.45 -0.12
CA PRO A 127 -5.41 -12.43 0.71
C PRO A 127 -5.12 -13.72 -0.06
N GLY A 128 -4.16 -14.50 0.41
CA GLY A 128 -3.82 -15.82 -0.13
C GLY A 128 -3.12 -15.81 -1.49
N THR A 129 -2.60 -14.68 -1.92
CA THR A 129 -1.85 -14.54 -3.17
C THR A 129 -0.35 -14.73 -2.94
N PRO A 130 0.45 -14.98 -4.01
CA PRO A 130 1.91 -15.08 -3.89
C PRO A 130 2.56 -13.86 -3.23
N PHE A 131 2.00 -12.68 -3.43
CA PHE A 131 2.45 -11.45 -2.76
C PHE A 131 2.38 -11.57 -1.23
N CYS A 132 1.33 -12.20 -0.69
CA CYS A 132 1.13 -12.36 0.75
C CYS A 132 2.08 -13.38 1.41
N ALA A 133 2.72 -14.25 0.60
CA ALA A 133 3.62 -15.28 1.12
C ALA A 133 5.05 -14.76 1.40
N ILE A 134 5.36 -13.52 0.99
CA ILE A 134 6.73 -12.98 1.04
C ILE A 134 7.07 -12.41 2.42
N THR A 135 6.10 -11.81 3.11
CA THR A 135 6.28 -11.22 4.44
C THR A 135 5.05 -11.39 5.30
N GLU A 136 5.24 -11.50 6.60
CA GLU A 136 4.15 -11.51 7.57
C GLU A 136 3.53 -10.11 7.79
N ASN A 137 4.29 -9.06 7.49
CA ASN A 137 3.83 -7.67 7.56
C ASN A 137 2.96 -7.32 6.35
N MET A 138 1.71 -7.77 6.40
CA MET A 138 0.73 -7.54 5.34
C MET A 138 -0.45 -6.73 5.84
N LEU A 139 -0.90 -5.80 5.02
CA LEU A 139 -2.14 -5.08 5.23
C LEU A 139 -3.13 -5.36 4.11
N TYR A 140 -4.34 -5.73 4.49
CA TYR A 140 -5.43 -6.01 3.56
C TYR A 140 -6.40 -4.86 3.53
N THR A 141 -6.68 -4.33 2.33
CA THR A 141 -7.63 -3.23 2.15
C THR A 141 -9.05 -3.70 1.89
N TRP A 142 -9.23 -5.00 1.58
CA TRP A 142 -10.52 -5.65 1.32
C TRP A 142 -11.37 -4.95 0.23
N ALA A 143 -10.73 -4.14 -0.63
CA ALA A 143 -11.40 -3.50 -1.74
C ALA A 143 -11.78 -4.51 -2.80
N ASN A 144 -13.04 -4.53 -3.21
CA ASN A 144 -13.47 -5.35 -4.33
C ASN A 144 -12.95 -4.75 -5.65
N LYS A 145 -12.35 -5.59 -6.51
CA LYS A 145 -11.85 -5.20 -7.81
C LYS A 145 -12.25 -6.22 -8.85
N GLN A 146 -13.38 -6.00 -9.49
CA GLN A 146 -13.84 -6.80 -10.63
C GLN A 146 -13.93 -5.97 -11.91
N GLY A 147 -14.18 -4.66 -11.79
CA GLY A 147 -14.23 -3.71 -12.88
C GLY A 147 -12.94 -2.95 -13.12
N ILE A 148 -13.04 -1.76 -13.73
CA ILE A 148 -11.96 -0.79 -13.82
C ILE A 148 -11.62 -0.36 -12.37
N PRO A 149 -10.33 -0.25 -11.99
CA PRO A 149 -9.95 0.00 -10.59
C PRO A 149 -10.44 1.37 -10.12
N THR A 150 -11.48 1.37 -9.30
CA THR A 150 -12.10 2.56 -8.74
C THR A 150 -11.96 2.58 -7.21
N GLN A 151 -12.33 1.50 -6.52
CA GLN A 151 -12.31 1.44 -5.05
C GLN A 151 -10.89 1.35 -4.47
N SER A 152 -9.99 0.59 -5.11
CA SER A 152 -8.62 0.44 -4.63
C SER A 152 -7.86 1.76 -4.60
N GLN A 153 -8.11 2.66 -5.56
CA GLN A 153 -7.50 4.00 -5.58
C GLN A 153 -8.05 4.90 -4.48
N THR A 154 -9.35 4.79 -4.18
CA THR A 154 -10.00 5.65 -3.17
C THR A 154 -9.71 5.17 -1.75
N ILE A 155 -9.54 3.87 -1.53
CA ILE A 155 -9.26 3.28 -0.21
C ILE A 155 -7.83 3.58 0.24
N CYS A 156 -6.89 3.64 -0.68
CA CYS A 156 -5.47 3.83 -0.38
C CYS A 156 -5.13 5.19 0.26
N PRO A 157 -5.71 6.34 -0.12
CA PRO A 157 -5.50 7.61 0.59
C PRO A 157 -5.96 7.57 2.06
N ASN A 158 -7.09 6.91 2.34
CA ASN A 158 -7.55 6.73 3.72
C ASN A 158 -6.64 5.81 4.53
N PHE A 159 -6.08 4.79 3.88
CA PHE A 159 -5.02 3.97 4.45
C PHE A 159 -3.83 4.83 4.87
N CYS A 160 -3.34 5.66 3.97
CA CYS A 160 -2.20 6.55 4.26
C CYS A 160 -2.50 7.52 5.40
N ALA A 161 -3.71 8.09 5.46
CA ALA A 161 -4.14 8.95 6.56
C ALA A 161 -4.08 8.24 7.91
N LYS A 162 -4.48 6.97 7.95
CA LYS A 162 -4.50 6.19 9.19
C LYS A 162 -3.11 5.68 9.57
N LEU A 163 -2.28 5.30 8.59
CA LEU A 163 -0.87 5.02 8.82
C LEU A 163 -0.17 6.23 9.45
N MET A 164 -0.46 7.44 8.94
CA MET A 164 0.01 8.69 9.53
C MET A 164 -0.37 8.85 10.99
N SER A 165 -1.66 8.67 11.30
CA SER A 165 -2.11 8.81 12.69
C SER A 165 -1.39 7.83 13.62
N ARG A 166 -0.98 6.69 13.10
CA ARG A 166 -0.21 5.68 13.86
C ARG A 166 1.28 6.00 13.95
N LEU A 167 1.87 6.61 12.93
CA LEU A 167 3.28 7.03 12.95
C LEU A 167 3.46 8.31 13.77
N ASN A 168 2.49 9.23 13.75
CA ASN A 168 2.52 10.48 14.51
C ASN A 168 2.17 10.34 16.01
N THR A 169 1.60 9.21 16.44
CA THR A 169 1.21 9.01 17.87
C THR A 169 2.43 8.88 18.80
N THR A 170 3.64 9.03 18.30
CA THR A 170 4.90 8.96 19.07
C THR A 170 5.55 10.32 19.31
N ALA A 171 4.90 11.44 18.95
CA ALA A 171 5.42 12.80 19.13
C ALA A 171 4.83 13.53 20.36
N ASN A 172 4.49 12.77 21.43
CA ASN A 172 4.17 13.32 22.77
C ASN A 172 4.95 12.58 23.84
#